data_76327b4d61e41a0a9481f815910ecef8
#
_entry.id   76327b4d61e41a0a9481f815910ecef8
#
_cell.length_a   1.000
_cell.length_b   1.000
_cell.length_c   1.000
_cell.angle_alpha   90.00
_cell.angle_beta   90.00
_cell.angle_gamma   90.00
#
_symmetry.space_group_name_H-M   'P 1'
#
loop_
_entity.id
_entity.type
_entity.pdbx_description
1 polymer ?
#
loop_
_entity_poly.entity_id
_entity_poly.type
_entity_poly.pdbx_seq_one_letter_code
_entity_poly.pdbx_strand_id
1 'polypeptide(L)'
;MKPRKIAVVSEARATYGYVKRVMHLIERSERLELQLIVTGMHLLKEYGSSINEIVRDGFTPAARVDMYVGGDTPTAWAKSLGVEMQGLAQVFDMLKPDLLLVAGDRAEILAATVTAAYMNIPVAHIQSGDLSGHIDGSARHAITKLAHIHLPACEDSAERVRNMGEEPWRIFNVGAPQ
;
A
#
# COMPACT_ATOMS: atom_id res chain seq x y z
N MET A 1 26.09 6.18 -2.61
CA MET A 1 25.32 4.97 -2.19
C MET A 1 24.24 4.72 -3.25
N LYS A 2 23.92 3.46 -3.59
CA LYS A 2 22.80 3.19 -4.50
C LYS A 2 21.48 3.63 -3.82
N PRO A 3 20.58 4.32 -4.54
CA PRO A 3 19.27 4.68 -3.98
C PRO A 3 18.50 3.45 -3.49
N ARG A 4 17.77 3.59 -2.39
CA ARG A 4 16.87 2.53 -1.90
C ARG A 4 15.57 2.53 -2.69
N LYS A 5 15.15 1.37 -3.11
CA LYS A 5 13.95 1.14 -3.91
C LYS A 5 12.73 1.07 -3.00
N ILE A 6 11.82 2.01 -3.18
CA ILE A 6 10.58 2.10 -2.42
C ILE A 6 9.42 1.72 -3.35
N ALA A 7 8.87 0.53 -3.15
CA ALA A 7 7.63 0.15 -3.81
C ALA A 7 6.44 0.86 -3.14
N VAL A 8 5.55 1.44 -3.95
CA VAL A 8 4.28 2.03 -3.50
C VAL A 8 3.16 1.36 -4.27
N VAL A 9 2.19 0.78 -3.57
CA VAL A 9 0.98 0.21 -4.18
C VAL A 9 -0.15 1.22 -4.11
N SER A 10 -0.80 1.46 -5.24
CA SER A 10 -1.98 2.31 -5.36
C SER A 10 -3.08 1.56 -6.10
N GLU A 11 -4.26 1.42 -5.47
CA GLU A 11 -5.38 0.60 -5.95
C GLU A 11 -6.64 1.42 -6.24
N ALA A 12 -6.76 2.62 -5.65
CA ALA A 12 -7.91 3.49 -5.80
C ALA A 12 -7.53 4.97 -5.68
N ARG A 13 -8.39 5.86 -6.18
CA ARG A 13 -8.20 7.33 -6.11
C ARG A 13 -7.98 7.83 -4.67
N ALA A 14 -8.68 7.26 -3.70
CA ALA A 14 -8.54 7.66 -2.31
C ALA A 14 -7.11 7.42 -1.81
N THR A 15 -6.59 6.21 -1.99
CA THR A 15 -5.22 5.87 -1.60
C THR A 15 -4.20 6.69 -2.39
N TYR A 16 -4.42 6.86 -3.69
CA TYR A 16 -3.56 7.71 -4.52
C TYR A 16 -3.47 9.14 -3.97
N GLY A 17 -4.61 9.72 -3.55
CA GLY A 17 -4.64 11.04 -2.91
C GLY A 17 -3.73 11.15 -1.68
N TYR A 18 -3.69 10.11 -0.87
CA TYR A 18 -2.82 10.06 0.32
C TYR A 18 -1.33 9.91 -0.03
N VAL A 19 -0.99 9.10 -1.03
CA VAL A 19 0.41 8.77 -1.32
C VAL A 19 1.05 9.68 -2.36
N LYS A 20 0.27 10.41 -3.16
CA LYS A 20 0.77 11.25 -4.25
C LYS A 20 1.90 12.20 -3.82
N ARG A 21 1.69 12.94 -2.73
CA ARG A 21 2.70 13.86 -2.22
C ARG A 21 3.95 13.15 -1.73
N VAL A 22 3.78 12.01 -1.09
CA VAL A 22 4.90 11.18 -0.62
C VAL A 22 5.69 10.62 -1.80
N MET A 23 5.02 10.17 -2.86
CA MET A 23 5.69 9.70 -4.08
C MET A 23 6.53 10.80 -4.74
N HIS A 24 6.03 12.03 -4.83
CA HIS A 24 6.84 13.17 -5.33
C HIS A 24 8.07 13.44 -4.46
N LEU A 25 7.98 13.27 -3.15
CA LEU A 25 9.13 13.44 -2.26
C LEU A 25 10.15 12.31 -2.46
N ILE A 26 9.69 11.09 -2.71
CA ILE A 26 10.57 9.95 -3.04
C ILE A 26 11.31 10.24 -4.35
N GLU A 27 10.63 10.67 -5.41
CA GLU A 27 11.25 10.98 -6.72
C GLU A 27 12.29 12.11 -6.66
N ARG A 28 12.08 13.09 -5.77
CA ARG A 28 13.02 14.21 -5.58
C ARG A 28 14.24 13.85 -4.74
N SER A 29 14.24 12.68 -4.12
CA SER A 29 15.32 12.26 -3.23
C SER A 29 16.42 11.55 -4.00
N GLU A 30 17.66 12.02 -3.91
CA GLU A 30 18.83 11.33 -4.47
C GLU A 30 19.11 9.96 -3.78
N ARG A 31 18.45 9.70 -2.64
CA ARG A 31 18.65 8.50 -1.83
C ARG A 31 17.58 7.43 -2.03
N LEU A 32 16.50 7.75 -2.74
CA LEU A 32 15.34 6.88 -2.92
C LEU A 32 15.02 6.74 -4.41
N GLU A 33 14.45 5.60 -4.79
CA GLU A 33 13.93 5.27 -6.12
C GLU A 33 12.48 4.82 -5.98
N LEU A 34 11.56 5.52 -6.64
CA LEU A 34 10.14 5.17 -6.63
C LEU A 34 9.86 3.99 -7.56
N GLN A 35 9.20 2.97 -7.05
CA GLN A 35 8.65 1.85 -7.82
C GLN A 35 7.13 1.81 -7.65
N LEU A 36 6.40 2.60 -8.43
CA LEU A 36 4.95 2.67 -8.36
C LEU A 36 4.32 1.43 -8.99
N ILE A 37 3.51 0.72 -8.22
CA ILE A 37 2.71 -0.43 -8.65
C ILE A 37 1.25 -0.04 -8.62
N VAL A 38 0.56 -0.17 -9.75
CA VAL A 38 -0.85 0.19 -9.89
C VAL A 38 -1.68 -1.08 -10.02
N THR A 39 -2.75 -1.17 -9.24
CA THR A 39 -3.67 -2.30 -9.21
C THR A 39 -5.12 -1.84 -9.01
N GLY A 40 -6.01 -2.77 -8.77
CA GLY A 40 -7.37 -2.51 -8.32
C GLY A 40 -8.19 -1.63 -9.25
N MET A 41 -8.98 -0.75 -8.66
CA MET A 41 -9.93 0.12 -9.37
C MET A 41 -9.26 1.07 -10.38
N HIS A 42 -7.96 1.36 -10.22
CA HIS A 42 -7.23 2.21 -11.17
C HIS A 42 -7.18 1.62 -12.58
N LEU A 43 -7.22 0.29 -12.72
CA LEU A 43 -7.10 -0.40 -14.00
C LEU A 43 -8.46 -0.66 -14.66
N LEU A 44 -9.56 -0.50 -13.94
CA LEU A 44 -10.91 -0.78 -14.44
C LEU A 44 -11.48 0.40 -15.23
N LYS A 45 -11.98 0.10 -16.44
CA LYS A 45 -12.63 1.08 -17.33
C LYS A 45 -13.93 1.63 -16.72
N GLU A 46 -14.67 0.80 -16.00
CA GLU A 46 -15.92 1.16 -15.32
C GLU A 46 -15.72 2.27 -14.29
N TYR A 47 -14.54 2.35 -13.69
CA TYR A 47 -14.15 3.41 -12.75
C TYR A 47 -13.30 4.51 -13.40
N GLY A 48 -13.38 4.63 -14.75
CA GLY A 48 -12.75 5.70 -15.51
C GLY A 48 -11.27 5.55 -15.74
N SER A 49 -10.70 4.33 -15.55
CA SER A 49 -9.26 4.06 -15.75
C SER A 49 -8.39 5.14 -15.10
N SER A 50 -8.56 5.35 -13.81
CA SER A 50 -7.90 6.46 -13.09
C SER A 50 -6.36 6.36 -13.06
N ILE A 51 -5.78 5.29 -13.58
CA ILE A 51 -4.35 5.24 -13.93
C ILE A 51 -3.93 6.38 -14.87
N ASN A 52 -4.84 6.88 -15.72
CA ASN A 52 -4.57 8.02 -16.59
C ASN A 52 -4.38 9.33 -15.81
N GLU A 53 -4.93 9.46 -14.61
CA GLU A 53 -4.68 10.59 -13.70
C GLU A 53 -3.25 10.50 -13.16
N ILE A 54 -2.84 9.33 -12.74
CA ILE A 54 -1.48 9.04 -12.25
C ILE A 54 -0.43 9.42 -13.29
N VAL A 55 -0.67 9.01 -14.56
CA VAL A 55 0.25 9.34 -15.67
C VAL A 55 0.24 10.84 -16.00
N ARG A 56 -0.92 11.50 -15.96
CA ARG A 56 -1.02 12.96 -16.17
C ARG A 56 -0.31 13.76 -15.07
N ASP A 57 -0.28 13.23 -13.85
CA ASP A 57 0.45 13.81 -12.73
C ASP A 57 1.98 13.61 -12.83
N GLY A 58 2.45 12.94 -13.88
CA GLY A 58 3.87 12.75 -14.21
C GLY A 58 4.48 11.43 -13.72
N PHE A 59 3.70 10.58 -13.03
CA PHE A 59 4.23 9.29 -12.57
C PHE A 59 4.21 8.22 -13.65
N THR A 60 5.27 7.42 -13.68
CA THR A 60 5.36 6.24 -14.53
C THR A 60 5.24 4.99 -13.69
N PRO A 61 4.13 4.20 -13.82
CA PRO A 61 4.03 2.93 -13.11
C PRO A 61 5.14 1.96 -13.51
N ALA A 62 5.86 1.43 -12.53
CA ALA A 62 6.86 0.39 -12.72
C ALA A 62 6.20 -0.96 -13.05
N ALA A 63 4.98 -1.18 -12.55
CA ALA A 63 4.18 -2.36 -12.87
C ALA A 63 2.68 -2.08 -12.76
N ARG A 64 1.89 -2.93 -13.43
CA ARG A 64 0.43 -3.01 -13.31
C ARG A 64 0.07 -4.43 -12.95
N VAL A 65 -0.83 -4.59 -11.98
CA VAL A 65 -1.28 -5.91 -11.50
C VAL A 65 -2.79 -5.97 -11.62
N ASP A 66 -3.27 -6.71 -12.61
CA ASP A 66 -4.69 -7.00 -12.73
C ASP A 66 -5.09 -8.03 -11.67
N MET A 67 -6.24 -7.80 -11.02
CA MET A 67 -6.69 -8.65 -9.92
C MET A 67 -8.11 -9.18 -10.09
N TYR A 68 -9.00 -8.43 -10.73
CA TYR A 68 -10.41 -8.73 -10.68
C TYR A 68 -10.80 -10.00 -11.45
N VAL A 69 -11.41 -10.93 -10.70
CA VAL A 69 -12.15 -12.07 -11.23
C VAL A 69 -13.59 -11.64 -11.48
N GLY A 70 -14.15 -11.98 -12.62
CA GLY A 70 -15.51 -11.60 -12.97
C GLY A 70 -16.56 -12.09 -11.97
N GLY A 71 -17.57 -11.26 -11.71
CA GLY A 71 -18.67 -11.48 -10.79
C GLY A 71 -18.67 -10.55 -9.57
N ASP A 72 -19.88 -10.21 -9.11
CA ASP A 72 -20.11 -9.37 -7.92
C ASP A 72 -20.54 -10.24 -6.73
N THR A 73 -19.64 -11.09 -6.28
CA THR A 73 -19.89 -12.01 -5.15
C THR A 73 -18.70 -11.99 -4.18
N PRO A 74 -18.95 -12.29 -2.88
CA PRO A 74 -17.86 -12.46 -1.91
C PRO A 74 -16.80 -13.48 -2.36
N THR A 75 -17.22 -14.53 -3.07
CA THR A 75 -16.31 -15.54 -3.62
C THR A 75 -15.40 -14.96 -4.72
N ALA A 76 -15.98 -14.17 -5.64
CA ALA A 76 -15.18 -13.50 -6.69
C ALA A 76 -14.19 -12.52 -6.07
N TRP A 77 -14.61 -11.77 -5.04
CA TRP A 77 -13.76 -10.85 -4.32
C TRP A 77 -12.57 -11.55 -3.64
N ALA A 78 -12.84 -12.61 -2.89
CA ALA A 78 -11.78 -13.42 -2.27
C ALA A 78 -10.80 -14.01 -3.28
N LYS A 79 -11.29 -14.49 -4.44
CA LYS A 79 -10.44 -14.96 -5.54
C LYS A 79 -9.58 -13.85 -6.14
N SER A 80 -10.14 -12.64 -6.28
CA SER A 80 -9.43 -11.47 -6.81
C SER A 80 -8.22 -11.12 -5.95
N LEU A 81 -8.35 -11.18 -4.62
CA LEU A 81 -7.20 -10.99 -3.73
C LEU A 81 -6.11 -12.05 -3.94
N GLY A 82 -6.50 -13.31 -4.15
CA GLY A 82 -5.55 -14.37 -4.47
C GLY A 82 -4.80 -14.14 -5.79
N VAL A 83 -5.51 -13.65 -6.81
CA VAL A 83 -4.90 -13.28 -8.11
C VAL A 83 -3.93 -12.11 -7.93
N GLU A 84 -4.31 -11.10 -7.15
CA GLU A 84 -3.45 -9.96 -6.85
C GLU A 84 -2.17 -10.38 -6.15
N MET A 85 -2.26 -11.24 -5.13
CA MET A 85 -1.09 -11.76 -4.40
C MET A 85 -0.12 -12.48 -5.35
N GLN A 86 -0.63 -13.29 -6.29
CA GLN A 86 0.21 -13.96 -7.29
C GLN A 86 0.92 -12.96 -8.20
N GLY A 87 0.21 -11.96 -8.71
CA GLY A 87 0.78 -10.91 -9.54
C GLY A 87 1.82 -10.07 -8.81
N LEU A 88 1.51 -9.68 -7.57
CA LEU A 88 2.42 -8.91 -6.73
C LEU A 88 3.70 -9.70 -6.37
N ALA A 89 3.59 -11.00 -6.12
CA ALA A 89 4.77 -11.83 -5.86
C ALA A 89 5.75 -11.81 -7.04
N GLN A 90 5.26 -11.91 -8.28
CA GLN A 90 6.09 -11.80 -9.47
C GLN A 90 6.69 -10.41 -9.64
N VAL A 91 5.89 -9.36 -9.41
CA VAL A 91 6.35 -7.96 -9.52
C VAL A 91 7.42 -7.66 -8.47
N PHE A 92 7.23 -8.07 -7.23
CA PHE A 92 8.22 -7.87 -6.17
C PHE A 92 9.51 -8.65 -6.46
N ASP A 93 9.41 -9.86 -6.99
CA ASP A 93 10.58 -10.63 -7.39
C ASP A 93 11.36 -9.95 -8.53
N MET A 94 10.67 -9.33 -9.48
CA MET A 94 11.27 -8.59 -10.58
C MET A 94 11.89 -7.26 -10.14
N LEU A 95 11.17 -6.47 -9.35
CA LEU A 95 11.57 -5.12 -8.95
C LEU A 95 12.58 -5.11 -7.80
N LYS A 96 12.54 -6.13 -6.92
CA LYS A 96 13.40 -6.25 -5.73
C LYS A 96 13.37 -4.98 -4.88
N PRO A 97 12.21 -4.55 -4.36
CA PRO A 97 12.14 -3.37 -3.52
C PRO A 97 12.86 -3.59 -2.18
N ASP A 98 13.46 -2.52 -1.65
CA ASP A 98 14.05 -2.52 -0.31
C ASP A 98 12.99 -2.27 0.78
N LEU A 99 11.85 -1.68 0.40
CA LEU A 99 10.72 -1.38 1.29
C LEU A 99 9.43 -1.31 0.46
N LEU A 100 8.34 -1.84 1.01
CA LEU A 100 6.98 -1.58 0.55
C LEU A 100 6.35 -0.49 1.42
N LEU A 101 5.89 0.60 0.82
CA LEU A 101 5.10 1.64 1.47
C LEU A 101 3.63 1.46 1.08
N VAL A 102 2.78 1.31 2.08
CA VAL A 102 1.33 1.15 1.91
C VAL A 102 0.56 2.19 2.72
N ALA A 103 -0.65 2.51 2.29
CA ALA A 103 -1.53 3.43 2.99
C ALA A 103 -2.95 2.87 3.08
N GLY A 104 -3.60 3.10 4.22
CA GLY A 104 -5.01 2.75 4.40
C GLY A 104 -5.24 1.29 4.80
N ASP A 105 -6.39 0.76 4.40
CA ASP A 105 -6.98 -0.45 4.97
C ASP A 105 -7.69 -1.35 3.96
N ARG A 106 -7.62 -1.02 2.68
CA ARG A 106 -8.32 -1.79 1.66
C ARG A 106 -7.75 -3.21 1.52
N ALA A 107 -8.60 -4.10 1.05
CA ALA A 107 -8.23 -5.51 0.88
C ALA A 107 -7.03 -5.71 -0.06
N GLU A 108 -6.90 -4.87 -1.09
CA GLU A 108 -5.76 -4.86 -2.01
C GLU A 108 -4.45 -4.52 -1.26
N ILE A 109 -4.52 -3.58 -0.32
CA ILE A 109 -3.37 -3.19 0.51
C ILE A 109 -3.00 -4.32 1.49
N LEU A 110 -4.00 -5.05 2.01
CA LEU A 110 -3.76 -6.24 2.81
C LEU A 110 -3.07 -7.33 1.98
N ALA A 111 -3.53 -7.59 0.76
CA ALA A 111 -2.91 -8.56 -0.16
C ALA A 111 -1.44 -8.21 -0.44
N ALA A 112 -1.17 -6.93 -0.73
CA ALA A 112 0.19 -6.43 -0.96
C ALA A 112 1.08 -6.60 0.28
N THR A 113 0.54 -6.29 1.47
CA THR A 113 1.26 -6.40 2.74
C THR A 113 1.59 -7.86 3.08
N VAL A 114 0.62 -8.77 2.94
CA VAL A 114 0.84 -10.21 3.14
C VAL A 114 1.91 -10.73 2.19
N THR A 115 1.81 -10.38 0.90
CA THR A 115 2.79 -10.82 -0.10
C THR A 115 4.19 -10.34 0.25
N ALA A 116 4.36 -9.05 0.59
CA ALA A 116 5.65 -8.49 0.95
C ALA A 116 6.24 -9.15 2.23
N ALA A 117 5.40 -9.34 3.26
CA ALA A 117 5.83 -9.95 4.52
C ALA A 117 6.38 -11.37 4.31
N TYR A 118 5.69 -12.20 3.51
CA TYR A 118 6.16 -13.55 3.20
C TYR A 118 7.36 -13.61 2.23
N MET A 119 7.63 -12.50 1.52
CA MET A 119 8.83 -12.33 0.70
C MET A 119 9.99 -11.67 1.45
N ASN A 120 9.85 -11.44 2.77
CA ASN A 120 10.83 -10.73 3.62
C ASN A 120 11.14 -9.31 3.13
N ILE A 121 10.17 -8.63 2.54
CA ILE A 121 10.25 -7.23 2.17
C ILE A 121 9.69 -6.41 3.33
N PRO A 122 10.48 -5.50 3.95
CA PRO A 122 9.98 -4.63 5.00
C PRO A 122 8.80 -3.78 4.53
N VAL A 123 7.80 -3.59 5.40
CA VAL A 123 6.59 -2.82 5.11
C VAL A 123 6.51 -1.60 6.02
N ALA A 124 6.25 -0.43 5.45
CA ALA A 124 5.87 0.80 6.16
C ALA A 124 4.39 1.10 5.91
N HIS A 125 3.61 1.31 6.97
CA HIS A 125 2.17 1.50 6.91
C HIS A 125 1.77 2.92 7.33
N ILE A 126 1.29 3.71 6.35
CA ILE A 126 0.68 5.03 6.58
C ILE A 126 -0.75 4.85 7.08
N GLN A 127 -1.16 5.66 8.05
CA GLN A 127 -2.44 5.56 8.77
C GLN A 127 -2.57 4.24 9.56
N SER A 128 -1.46 3.71 10.04
CA SER A 128 -1.46 2.56 10.95
C SER A 128 -2.21 2.88 12.24
N GLY A 129 -2.99 1.92 12.73
CA GLY A 129 -3.72 2.07 13.97
C GLY A 129 -4.97 2.95 13.91
N ASP A 130 -5.31 3.59 12.79
CA ASP A 130 -6.55 4.34 12.65
C ASP A 130 -7.76 3.39 12.74
N LEU A 131 -8.92 3.91 13.17
CA LEU A 131 -10.16 3.16 13.22
C LEU A 131 -10.93 3.32 11.91
N SER A 132 -11.44 2.21 11.40
CA SER A 132 -12.34 2.15 10.26
C SER A 132 -13.56 1.30 10.61
N GLY A 133 -14.66 1.54 9.92
CA GLY A 133 -15.84 0.67 9.98
C GLY A 133 -15.65 -0.62 9.17
N HIS A 134 -16.60 -1.55 9.35
CA HIS A 134 -16.66 -2.79 8.59
C HIS A 134 -15.39 -3.66 8.68
N ILE A 135 -15.19 -4.51 7.66
CA ILE A 135 -14.03 -5.40 7.53
C ILE A 135 -12.70 -4.62 7.40
N ASP A 136 -12.76 -3.39 6.87
CA ASP A 136 -11.57 -2.56 6.64
C ASP A 136 -10.84 -2.24 7.96
N GLY A 137 -11.57 -2.08 9.08
CA GLY A 137 -10.96 -1.93 10.40
C GLY A 137 -10.10 -3.12 10.79
N SER A 138 -10.59 -4.35 10.54
CA SER A 138 -9.84 -5.58 10.80
C SER A 138 -8.66 -5.71 9.84
N ALA A 139 -8.87 -5.38 8.56
CA ALA A 139 -7.80 -5.39 7.56
C ALA A 139 -6.69 -4.41 7.92
N ARG A 140 -7.03 -3.17 8.34
CA ARG A 140 -6.04 -2.18 8.81
C ARG A 140 -5.18 -2.71 9.94
N HIS A 141 -5.80 -3.34 10.93
CA HIS A 141 -5.05 -3.89 12.07
C HIS A 141 -4.18 -5.08 11.65
N ALA A 142 -4.64 -5.91 10.71
CA ALA A 142 -3.80 -6.98 10.14
C ALA A 142 -2.60 -6.42 9.37
N ILE A 143 -2.80 -5.38 8.54
CA ILE A 143 -1.73 -4.66 7.84
C ILE A 143 -0.74 -4.08 8.87
N THR A 144 -1.26 -3.40 9.91
CA THR A 144 -0.42 -2.83 10.98
C THR A 144 0.42 -3.93 11.65
N LYS A 145 -0.14 -5.09 11.97
CA LYS A 145 0.60 -6.21 12.59
C LYS A 145 1.67 -6.82 11.71
N LEU A 146 1.48 -6.81 10.42
CA LEU A 146 2.47 -7.30 9.44
C LEU A 146 3.52 -6.24 9.07
N ALA A 147 3.25 -4.96 9.36
CA ALA A 147 4.17 -3.88 9.04
C ALA A 147 5.36 -3.81 10.01
N HIS A 148 6.47 -3.28 9.52
CA HIS A 148 7.73 -3.10 10.27
C HIS A 148 7.92 -1.66 10.75
N ILE A 149 7.33 -0.70 10.04
CA ILE A 149 7.36 0.73 10.35
C ILE A 149 5.92 1.23 10.35
N HIS A 150 5.56 1.96 11.39
CA HIS A 150 4.21 2.46 11.61
C HIS A 150 4.20 3.98 11.54
N LEU A 151 3.34 4.52 10.69
CA LEU A 151 3.18 5.95 10.44
C LEU A 151 1.72 6.37 10.77
N PRO A 152 1.33 6.36 12.06
CA PRO A 152 0.00 6.78 12.47
C PRO A 152 -0.24 8.26 12.20
N ALA A 153 -1.52 8.62 11.98
CA ALA A 153 -1.92 9.98 11.65
C ALA A 153 -2.11 10.88 12.90
N CYS A 154 -2.29 10.29 14.06
CA CYS A 154 -2.50 11.01 15.32
C CYS A 154 -2.02 10.18 16.53
N GLU A 155 -2.01 10.82 17.72
CA GLU A 155 -1.52 10.14 18.94
C GLU A 155 -2.42 8.97 19.35
N ASP A 156 -3.74 9.09 19.22
CA ASP A 156 -4.67 8.00 19.57
C ASP A 156 -4.39 6.75 18.72
N SER A 157 -4.05 6.94 17.46
CA SER A 157 -3.66 5.85 16.54
C SER A 157 -2.30 5.29 16.91
N ALA A 158 -1.33 6.14 17.28
CA ALA A 158 -0.02 5.72 17.75
C ALA A 158 -0.13 4.89 19.05
N GLU A 159 -0.96 5.33 19.99
CA GLU A 159 -1.22 4.57 21.22
C GLU A 159 -1.85 3.22 20.94
N ARG A 160 -2.79 3.16 20.00
CA ARG A 160 -3.41 1.89 19.58
C ARG A 160 -2.37 0.94 18.99
N VAL A 161 -1.45 1.44 18.18
CA VAL A 161 -0.35 0.63 17.62
C VAL A 161 0.54 0.09 18.75
N ARG A 162 0.88 0.89 19.76
CA ARG A 162 1.61 0.42 20.96
C ARG A 162 0.84 -0.67 21.69
N ASN A 163 -0.48 -0.48 21.88
CA ASN A 163 -1.36 -1.45 22.55
C ASN A 163 -1.53 -2.76 21.75
N MET A 164 -1.28 -2.74 20.44
CA MET A 164 -1.18 -3.93 19.62
C MET A 164 0.15 -4.69 19.81
N GLY A 165 1.06 -4.17 20.64
CA GLY A 165 2.34 -4.79 20.99
C GLY A 165 3.48 -4.42 20.03
N GLU A 166 3.34 -3.33 19.26
CA GLU A 166 4.42 -2.85 18.40
C GLU A 166 5.45 -2.05 19.21
N GLU A 167 6.72 -2.21 18.87
CA GLU A 167 7.82 -1.57 19.58
C GLU A 167 7.86 -0.05 19.31
N PRO A 168 7.99 0.80 20.35
CA PRO A 168 7.92 2.25 20.22
C PRO A 168 8.88 2.86 19.20
N TRP A 169 10.06 2.28 19.02
CA TRP A 169 11.07 2.77 18.08
C TRP A 169 10.69 2.59 16.61
N ARG A 170 9.64 1.80 16.32
CA ARG A 170 9.08 1.60 14.97
C ARG A 170 7.87 2.49 14.69
N ILE A 171 7.41 3.28 15.67
CA ILE A 171 6.20 4.08 15.59
C ILE A 171 6.56 5.55 15.45
N PHE A 172 6.21 6.16 14.34
CA PHE A 172 6.47 7.56 14.03
C PHE A 172 5.14 8.28 13.78
N ASN A 173 4.66 9.07 14.75
CA ASN A 173 3.47 9.90 14.58
C ASN A 173 3.83 11.10 13.70
N VAL A 174 3.53 11.00 12.41
CA VAL A 174 3.93 11.98 11.37
C VAL A 174 2.75 12.80 10.83
N GLY A 175 1.57 12.57 11.32
CA GLY A 175 0.35 13.18 10.77
C GLY A 175 -0.15 12.47 9.52
N ALA A 176 -1.29 12.97 8.99
CA ALA A 176 -1.83 12.49 7.71
C ALA A 176 -1.11 13.20 6.54
N PRO A 177 -0.78 12.49 5.46
CA PRO A 177 -0.02 13.06 4.34
C PRO A 177 -0.86 13.90 3.35
N GLN A 178 -2.09 14.26 3.71
CA GLN A 178 -3.04 15.03 2.92
C GLN A 178 -2.71 16.50 2.85
#